data_c48a1dae4f8550f63392e245fa21e64a
#
_entry.id   c48a1dae4f8550f63392e245fa21e64a
#
_cell.length_a   1.000
_cell.length_b   1.000
_cell.length_c   1.000
_cell.angle_alpha   90.00
_cell.angle_beta   90.00
_cell.angle_gamma   90.00
#
_symmetry.space_group_name_H-M   'P 1'
#
loop_
_entity.id
_entity.type
_entity.pdbx_description
1 polymer ?
#
loop_
_entity_poly.entity_id
_entity_poly.type
_entity_poly.pdbx_seq_one_letter_code
_entity_poly.pdbx_strand_id
1 'polypeptide(L)'
;NFHFISSKVNVNDNPQSPSYPALPFLSRNIEPGEGGSPFNVPVVWYGRPLGSEFKSPFSPKDIEQFNVNYSLSFLINQKTDAEISITMSEHSNDHFRPDIIDSRFLAAIKGNGGPDGDLTWNIFDSTQNPKSLIDYVRGAEVSSKVADLISVDGIFNRKLKNLNLAYGFQLNKESLDIYYDEVSRAEFDKDGKLVKTADLFFLGGGINLSKSRTSNALFLEIEKSIQEALDLRVAARYESMKNESSFDPKISLKYNVADALTIRFSKGTAFSAPSMAQMYSSEINLGSVRDVNDSVFVRQASTGNPNLKPATSTNSNIGLIFQRNDLRISIDVWEIEYEDRVEVESAQAILSSNPFGPSITRNKFGDLIGVTTT
;
A
#
# COMPACT_ATOMS: atom_id res chain seq x y z
N ASN A 1 29.86 -9.88 -10.08
CA ASN A 1 28.78 -9.34 -10.91
C ASN A 1 28.29 -8.03 -10.31
N PHE A 2 27.89 -7.11 -11.17
CA PHE A 2 27.27 -5.84 -10.79
C PHE A 2 26.04 -5.62 -11.66
N HIS A 3 24.90 -5.32 -11.04
CA HIS A 3 23.66 -4.99 -11.69
C HIS A 3 23.13 -3.66 -11.15
N PHE A 4 22.75 -2.78 -12.04
CA PHE A 4 22.12 -1.50 -11.71
C PHE A 4 20.89 -1.31 -12.59
N ILE A 5 19.78 -0.98 -11.97
CA ILE A 5 18.53 -0.63 -12.64
C ILE A 5 18.03 0.66 -12.01
N SER A 6 17.69 1.64 -12.85
CA SER A 6 17.03 2.86 -12.42
C SER A 6 15.86 3.17 -13.36
N SER A 7 14.76 3.60 -12.80
CA SER A 7 13.61 4.07 -13.56
C SER A 7 13.03 5.33 -12.94
N LYS A 8 12.56 6.22 -13.82
CA LYS A 8 11.83 7.42 -13.44
C LYS A 8 10.56 7.50 -14.28
N VAL A 9 9.43 7.65 -13.62
CA VAL A 9 8.12 7.78 -14.26
C VAL A 9 7.45 9.05 -13.76
N ASN A 10 7.14 9.95 -14.69
CA ASN A 10 6.36 11.14 -14.39
C ASN A 10 4.94 10.92 -14.93
N VAL A 11 3.97 10.96 -14.04
CA VAL A 11 2.55 10.78 -14.36
C VAL A 11 1.83 12.10 -14.14
N ASN A 12 1.10 12.56 -15.14
CA ASN A 12 0.12 13.61 -14.96
C ASN A 12 -1.26 12.95 -14.98
N ASP A 13 -1.77 12.68 -13.79
CA ASP A 13 -3.10 12.12 -13.64
C ASP A 13 -4.14 13.08 -14.23
N ASN A 14 -5.31 12.54 -14.59
CA ASN A 14 -6.44 13.34 -15.05
C ASN A 14 -6.75 14.43 -14.04
N PRO A 15 -7.13 15.63 -14.51
CA PRO A 15 -7.47 16.72 -13.62
C PRO A 15 -8.49 16.27 -12.61
N GLN A 16 -8.12 16.23 -11.35
CA GLN A 16 -9.10 16.09 -10.29
C GLN A 16 -9.80 17.43 -10.14
N SER A 17 -11.08 17.43 -10.39
CA SER A 17 -11.87 18.60 -10.03
C SER A 17 -11.82 18.71 -8.51
N PRO A 18 -11.36 19.82 -7.91
CA PRO A 18 -11.44 20.03 -6.47
C PRO A 18 -12.89 20.18 -6.00
N SER A 19 -13.83 19.55 -6.67
CA SER A 19 -15.24 19.67 -6.36
C SER A 19 -16.07 18.64 -7.11
N TYR A 20 -16.40 17.59 -6.42
CA TYR A 20 -17.54 16.77 -6.81
C TYR A 20 -18.82 17.42 -6.27
N PRO A 21 -19.82 17.67 -7.10
CA PRO A 21 -21.09 18.19 -6.64
C PRO A 21 -21.81 17.16 -5.77
N ALA A 22 -22.59 17.65 -4.80
CA ALA A 22 -23.57 16.86 -4.06
C ALA A 22 -23.01 15.70 -3.18
N LEU A 23 -21.81 15.86 -2.62
CA LEU A 23 -21.31 14.93 -1.60
C LEU A 23 -21.61 15.47 -0.20
N PRO A 24 -22.27 14.71 0.69
CA PRO A 24 -22.68 15.20 2.01
C PRO A 24 -21.55 15.77 2.86
N PHE A 25 -20.34 15.19 2.78
CA PHE A 25 -19.18 15.68 3.55
C PHE A 25 -18.59 17.00 2.99
N LEU A 26 -18.96 17.41 1.78
CA LEU A 26 -18.58 18.68 1.14
C LEU A 26 -19.60 19.79 1.33
N SER A 27 -20.74 19.50 1.96
CA SER A 27 -21.79 20.50 2.20
C SER A 27 -21.31 21.60 3.14
N ARG A 28 -21.80 22.83 2.90
CA ARG A 28 -21.55 23.98 3.78
C ARG A 28 -22.87 24.62 4.17
N ASN A 29 -23.02 24.92 5.47
CA ASN A 29 -24.11 25.78 5.94
C ASN A 29 -23.72 27.22 5.68
N ILE A 30 -24.57 27.97 5.01
CA ILE A 30 -24.39 29.37 4.65
C ILE A 30 -25.43 30.16 5.38
N GLU A 31 -25.02 31.05 6.26
CA GLU A 31 -25.91 31.95 6.99
C GLU A 31 -26.33 33.16 6.10
N PRO A 32 -27.42 33.84 6.40
CA PRO A 32 -27.79 35.09 5.72
C PRO A 32 -26.60 36.09 5.78
N GLY A 33 -26.22 36.61 4.61
CA GLY A 33 -25.14 37.57 4.46
C GLY A 33 -23.75 36.96 4.32
N GLU A 34 -23.59 35.61 4.48
CA GLU A 34 -22.36 34.91 4.21
C GLU A 34 -22.29 34.45 2.74
N GLY A 35 -21.08 34.36 2.18
CA GLY A 35 -20.81 33.73 0.90
C GLY A 35 -21.53 34.32 -0.30
N GLY A 36 -21.96 35.57 -0.21
CA GLY A 36 -22.80 36.20 -1.25
C GLY A 36 -24.23 35.67 -1.29
N SER A 37 -24.74 35.08 -0.19
CA SER A 37 -26.08 34.50 -0.12
C SER A 37 -27.15 35.51 -0.47
N PRO A 38 -28.03 35.23 -1.44
CA PRO A 38 -29.19 36.04 -1.75
C PRO A 38 -30.38 35.75 -0.83
N PHE A 39 -30.24 34.79 0.09
CA PHE A 39 -31.32 34.33 0.96
C PHE A 39 -31.26 35.02 2.33
N ASN A 40 -32.42 35.23 2.91
CA ASN A 40 -32.59 35.75 4.28
C ASN A 40 -32.75 34.65 5.35
N VAL A 41 -32.52 33.39 4.98
CA VAL A 41 -32.57 32.22 5.84
C VAL A 41 -31.32 31.38 5.61
N PRO A 42 -30.86 30.57 6.59
CA PRO A 42 -29.77 29.64 6.39
C PRO A 42 -30.07 28.63 5.31
N VAL A 43 -29.08 28.34 4.47
CA VAL A 43 -29.19 27.35 3.39
C VAL A 43 -28.02 26.38 3.46
N VAL A 44 -28.22 25.18 2.91
CA VAL A 44 -27.12 24.19 2.73
C VAL A 44 -26.65 24.26 1.28
N TRP A 45 -25.40 24.61 1.11
CA TRP A 45 -24.78 24.68 -0.19
C TRP A 45 -24.06 23.37 -0.51
N TYR A 46 -24.24 22.91 -1.75
CA TYR A 46 -23.48 21.85 -2.39
C TYR A 46 -22.97 22.38 -3.72
N GLY A 47 -21.71 22.20 -4.02
CA GLY A 47 -21.21 22.64 -5.31
C GLY A 47 -19.71 22.60 -5.44
N ARG A 48 -19.26 23.28 -6.49
CA ARG A 48 -17.86 23.46 -6.81
C ARG A 48 -17.36 24.80 -6.32
N PRO A 49 -16.45 24.86 -5.34
CA PRO A 49 -15.97 26.14 -4.82
C PRO A 49 -15.45 27.09 -5.91
N LEU A 50 -14.67 26.56 -6.87
CA LEU A 50 -14.11 27.34 -7.97
C LEU A 50 -15.06 27.52 -9.19
N GLY A 51 -16.27 26.94 -9.12
CA GLY A 51 -17.23 26.99 -10.22
C GLY A 51 -16.97 25.95 -11.32
N SER A 52 -17.96 25.77 -12.21
CA SER A 52 -17.89 24.81 -13.31
C SER A 52 -16.89 25.20 -14.41
N GLU A 53 -16.68 26.49 -14.57
CA GLU A 53 -15.81 27.04 -15.61
C GLU A 53 -14.31 26.99 -15.25
N PHE A 54 -13.99 26.70 -14.00
CA PHE A 54 -12.60 26.61 -13.56
C PHE A 54 -11.94 25.34 -14.10
N LYS A 55 -10.89 25.51 -14.90
CA LYS A 55 -10.13 24.38 -15.44
C LYS A 55 -9.40 23.66 -14.31
N SER A 56 -9.71 22.36 -14.12
CA SER A 56 -9.03 21.54 -13.13
C SER A 56 -7.54 21.44 -13.43
N PRO A 57 -6.67 21.66 -12.44
CA PRO A 57 -5.23 21.48 -12.60
C PRO A 57 -4.84 20.00 -12.66
N PHE A 58 -3.72 19.70 -13.29
CA PHE A 58 -3.15 18.35 -13.27
C PHE A 58 -2.67 17.98 -11.87
N SER A 59 -2.64 16.67 -11.62
CA SER A 59 -2.15 16.04 -10.39
C SER A 59 -0.85 15.28 -10.71
N PRO A 60 0.30 15.96 -10.74
CA PRO A 60 1.56 15.32 -11.06
C PRO A 60 2.00 14.35 -9.98
N LYS A 61 2.53 13.21 -10.42
CA LYS A 61 3.13 12.19 -9.60
C LYS A 61 4.48 11.79 -10.18
N ASP A 62 5.51 11.90 -9.37
CA ASP A 62 6.86 11.50 -9.70
C ASP A 62 7.19 10.20 -8.95
N ILE A 63 7.52 9.16 -9.71
CA ILE A 63 7.90 7.86 -9.18
C ILE A 63 9.33 7.58 -9.63
N GLU A 64 10.21 7.36 -8.66
CA GLU A 64 11.59 6.98 -8.92
C GLU A 64 11.88 5.64 -8.25
N GLN A 65 12.67 4.84 -8.91
CA GLN A 65 13.13 3.56 -8.37
C GLN A 65 14.56 3.32 -8.81
N PHE A 66 15.39 2.86 -7.90
CA PHE A 66 16.66 2.26 -8.25
C PHE A 66 16.87 0.94 -7.52
N ASN A 67 17.69 0.08 -8.12
CA ASN A 67 18.18 -1.15 -7.54
C ASN A 67 19.63 -1.34 -7.93
N VAL A 68 20.47 -1.60 -6.94
CA VAL A 68 21.88 -1.94 -7.12
C VAL A 68 22.10 -3.29 -6.47
N ASN A 69 22.65 -4.23 -7.22
CA ASN A 69 23.13 -5.50 -6.70
C ASN A 69 24.59 -5.69 -7.07
N TYR A 70 25.38 -6.01 -6.07
CA TYR A 70 26.78 -6.44 -6.24
C TYR A 70 26.93 -7.82 -5.67
N SER A 71 27.42 -8.77 -6.47
CA SER A 71 27.72 -10.14 -6.02
C SER A 71 29.16 -10.55 -6.32
N LEU A 72 29.73 -11.28 -5.39
CA LEU A 72 31.05 -11.88 -5.48
C LEU A 72 30.92 -13.39 -5.30
N SER A 73 31.27 -14.15 -6.35
CA SER A 73 31.30 -15.61 -6.32
C SER A 73 32.75 -16.10 -6.31
N PHE A 74 33.09 -17.03 -5.45
CA PHE A 74 34.45 -17.58 -5.32
C PHE A 74 34.44 -19.03 -4.85
N LEU A 75 35.52 -19.74 -5.15
CA LEU A 75 35.77 -21.08 -4.67
C LEU A 75 36.47 -21.03 -3.32
N ILE A 76 35.87 -21.59 -2.28
CA ILE A 76 36.52 -21.79 -0.97
C ILE A 76 37.52 -22.97 -1.07
N ASN A 77 37.10 -24.03 -1.76
CA ASN A 77 37.89 -25.18 -2.11
C ASN A 77 37.28 -25.95 -3.29
N GLN A 78 37.91 -27.06 -3.73
CA GLN A 78 37.43 -27.83 -4.90
C GLN A 78 35.99 -28.37 -4.81
N LYS A 79 35.41 -28.39 -3.62
CA LYS A 79 34.05 -28.94 -3.37
C LYS A 79 33.06 -27.90 -2.86
N THR A 80 33.52 -26.70 -2.60
CA THR A 80 32.69 -25.65 -1.97
C THR A 80 32.89 -24.35 -2.70
N ASP A 81 31.80 -23.82 -3.26
CA ASP A 81 31.71 -22.46 -3.77
C ASP A 81 30.84 -21.59 -2.84
N ALA A 82 31.08 -20.31 -2.89
CA ALA A 82 30.30 -19.32 -2.15
C ALA A 82 29.98 -18.14 -3.02
N GLU A 83 28.84 -17.55 -2.72
CA GLU A 83 28.42 -16.24 -3.24
C GLU A 83 27.99 -15.34 -2.08
N ILE A 84 28.51 -14.12 -2.06
CA ILE A 84 28.06 -13.07 -1.16
C ILE A 84 27.54 -11.93 -2.03
N SER A 85 26.36 -11.45 -1.72
CA SER A 85 25.75 -10.32 -2.43
C SER A 85 25.24 -9.25 -1.48
N ILE A 86 25.26 -8.02 -1.97
CA ILE A 86 24.65 -6.86 -1.34
C ILE A 86 23.68 -6.26 -2.33
N THR A 87 22.43 -6.08 -1.90
CA THR A 87 21.38 -5.41 -2.67
C THR A 87 20.95 -4.15 -1.95
N MET A 88 20.84 -3.04 -2.67
CA MET A 88 20.28 -1.79 -2.21
C MET A 88 19.17 -1.37 -3.17
N SER A 89 18.00 -1.07 -2.65
CA SER A 89 16.85 -0.62 -3.44
C SER A 89 16.17 0.54 -2.74
N GLU A 90 15.72 1.50 -3.53
CA GLU A 90 14.85 2.58 -3.08
C GLU A 90 13.69 2.74 -4.06
N HIS A 91 12.52 3.03 -3.53
CA HIS A 91 11.35 3.42 -4.28
C HIS A 91 10.76 4.66 -3.65
N SER A 92 10.66 5.75 -4.44
CA SER A 92 10.02 6.99 -4.00
C SER A 92 8.80 7.31 -4.85
N ASN A 93 7.83 7.97 -4.24
CA ASN A 93 6.59 8.42 -4.87
C ASN A 93 6.19 9.77 -4.28
N ASP A 94 6.44 10.83 -5.04
CA ASP A 94 6.04 12.19 -4.73
C ASP A 94 4.76 12.52 -5.46
N HIS A 95 3.75 13.01 -4.72
CA HIS A 95 2.44 13.28 -5.28
C HIS A 95 1.95 14.67 -4.88
N PHE A 96 1.55 15.45 -5.87
CA PHE A 96 0.89 16.75 -5.71
C PHE A 96 -0.54 16.65 -6.24
N ARG A 97 -1.53 16.73 -5.36
CA ARG A 97 -2.96 16.60 -5.68
C ARG A 97 -3.68 17.90 -5.40
N PRO A 98 -3.99 18.72 -6.42
CA PRO A 98 -4.65 20.02 -6.23
C PRO A 98 -5.97 19.90 -5.50
N ASP A 99 -6.19 20.81 -4.56
CA ASP A 99 -7.42 20.93 -3.77
C ASP A 99 -7.59 22.38 -3.29
N ILE A 100 -8.50 22.60 -2.39
CA ILE A 100 -8.79 23.86 -1.70
C ILE A 100 -8.47 23.68 -0.23
N ILE A 101 -7.82 24.67 0.37
CA ILE A 101 -7.58 24.73 1.80
C ILE A 101 -8.90 25.09 2.47
N ASP A 102 -9.48 24.14 3.21
CA ASP A 102 -10.85 24.23 3.72
C ASP A 102 -11.02 25.36 4.75
N SER A 103 -10.06 25.53 5.66
CA SER A 103 -10.07 26.63 6.64
C SER A 103 -10.07 28.01 5.99
N ARG A 104 -9.29 28.19 4.91
CA ARG A 104 -9.25 29.43 4.14
C ARG A 104 -10.55 29.67 3.37
N PHE A 105 -11.12 28.62 2.81
CA PHE A 105 -12.40 28.70 2.12
C PHE A 105 -13.52 29.07 3.08
N LEU A 106 -13.58 28.46 4.26
CA LEU A 106 -14.56 28.81 5.31
C LEU A 106 -14.37 30.24 5.80
N ALA A 107 -13.14 30.69 5.99
CA ALA A 107 -12.86 32.09 6.37
C ALA A 107 -13.34 33.08 5.28
N ALA A 108 -13.08 32.76 4.03
CA ALA A 108 -13.49 33.58 2.90
C ALA A 108 -15.02 33.66 2.74
N ILE A 109 -15.74 32.58 2.96
CA ILE A 109 -17.23 32.59 2.98
C ILE A 109 -17.75 33.58 4.00
N LYS A 110 -17.08 33.72 5.16
CA LYS A 110 -17.42 34.62 6.26
C LYS A 110 -16.94 36.06 6.09
N GLY A 111 -16.31 36.38 4.95
CA GLY A 111 -15.80 37.71 4.69
C GLY A 111 -14.38 38.00 5.19
N ASN A 112 -13.67 36.94 5.65
CA ASN A 112 -12.30 37.06 6.19
C ASN A 112 -11.27 36.38 5.25
N GLY A 113 -11.52 36.41 3.95
CA GLY A 113 -10.65 35.78 2.95
C GLY A 113 -9.66 36.76 2.33
N GLY A 114 -8.77 36.21 1.49
CA GLY A 114 -7.73 36.97 0.82
C GLY A 114 -6.51 37.23 1.67
N PRO A 115 -5.45 37.83 1.09
CA PRO A 115 -4.21 38.11 1.79
C PRO A 115 -4.36 39.04 3.00
N ASP A 116 -5.28 40.01 2.91
CA ASP A 116 -5.53 41.02 3.93
C ASP A 116 -6.69 40.64 4.85
N GLY A 117 -7.39 39.54 4.59
CA GLY A 117 -8.48 39.02 5.42
C GLY A 117 -9.78 39.81 5.34
N ASP A 118 -10.04 40.51 4.22
CA ASP A 118 -11.17 41.42 4.03
C ASP A 118 -12.07 41.06 2.83
N LEU A 119 -11.75 39.96 2.14
CA LEU A 119 -12.50 39.53 0.95
C LEU A 119 -13.53 38.46 1.30
N THR A 120 -14.72 38.60 0.69
CA THR A 120 -15.81 37.62 0.81
C THR A 120 -15.84 36.73 -0.44
N TRP A 121 -15.82 35.42 -0.24
CA TRP A 121 -16.03 34.45 -1.33
C TRP A 121 -17.51 34.42 -1.70
N ASN A 122 -17.82 34.68 -2.97
CA ASN A 122 -19.17 34.47 -3.49
C ASN A 122 -19.32 32.99 -3.90
N ILE A 123 -20.08 32.23 -3.12
CA ILE A 123 -20.29 30.79 -3.34
C ILE A 123 -21.41 30.51 -4.33
N PHE A 124 -22.28 31.51 -4.60
CA PHE A 124 -23.39 31.41 -5.53
C PHE A 124 -23.05 31.89 -6.94
N ASP A 125 -22.02 32.73 -7.06
CA ASP A 125 -21.49 33.20 -8.36
C ASP A 125 -19.94 33.24 -8.31
N SER A 126 -19.30 32.16 -8.74
CA SER A 126 -17.85 32.01 -8.72
C SER A 126 -17.13 33.04 -9.61
N THR A 127 -17.82 33.64 -10.60
CA THR A 127 -17.21 34.63 -11.52
C THR A 127 -16.90 35.95 -10.85
N GLN A 128 -17.53 36.24 -9.71
CA GLN A 128 -17.30 37.44 -8.92
C GLN A 128 -16.06 37.36 -7.99
N ASN A 129 -15.47 36.20 -7.86
CA ASN A 129 -14.32 36.03 -6.99
C ASN A 129 -13.03 36.53 -7.67
N PRO A 130 -12.31 37.50 -7.09
CA PRO A 130 -11.07 37.98 -7.67
C PRO A 130 -9.96 36.95 -7.61
N LYS A 131 -8.99 37.05 -8.55
CA LYS A 131 -7.88 36.11 -8.63
C LYS A 131 -7.10 35.98 -7.30
N SER A 132 -6.89 37.07 -6.58
CA SER A 132 -6.22 37.06 -5.27
C SER A 132 -6.92 36.14 -4.25
N LEU A 133 -8.25 36.15 -4.26
CA LEU A 133 -9.07 35.30 -3.38
C LEU A 133 -9.04 33.84 -3.84
N ILE A 134 -9.09 33.60 -5.15
CA ILE A 134 -8.95 32.26 -5.73
C ILE A 134 -7.58 31.66 -5.36
N ASP A 135 -6.51 32.42 -5.55
CA ASP A 135 -5.13 31.98 -5.21
C ASP A 135 -4.96 31.75 -3.68
N TYR A 136 -5.66 32.52 -2.84
CA TYR A 136 -5.66 32.37 -1.38
C TYR A 136 -6.26 31.03 -0.92
N VAL A 137 -7.37 30.60 -1.50
CA VAL A 137 -8.07 29.35 -1.09
C VAL A 137 -7.47 28.11 -1.76
N ARG A 138 -6.76 28.24 -2.86
CA ARG A 138 -6.16 27.09 -3.55
C ARG A 138 -5.03 26.50 -2.74
N GLY A 139 -4.96 25.17 -2.76
CA GLY A 139 -3.92 24.37 -2.14
C GLY A 139 -3.76 23.05 -2.85
N ALA A 140 -3.12 22.13 -2.19
CA ALA A 140 -2.95 20.76 -2.66
C ALA A 140 -2.70 19.81 -1.48
N GLU A 141 -3.00 18.55 -1.66
CA GLU A 141 -2.40 17.49 -0.88
C GLU A 141 -1.00 17.21 -1.43
N VAL A 142 0.00 17.38 -0.58
CA VAL A 142 1.40 17.10 -0.90
C VAL A 142 1.87 15.94 -0.05
N SER A 143 2.30 14.87 -0.71
CA SER A 143 2.84 13.69 -0.04
C SER A 143 4.09 13.15 -0.72
N SER A 144 4.98 12.60 0.08
CA SER A 144 6.17 11.85 -0.34
C SER A 144 6.21 10.54 0.41
N LYS A 145 6.38 9.42 -0.30
CA LYS A 145 6.51 8.08 0.28
C LYS A 145 7.79 7.45 -0.23
N VAL A 146 8.70 7.11 0.67
CA VAL A 146 10.00 6.49 0.35
C VAL A 146 10.11 5.15 1.07
N ALA A 147 10.46 4.10 0.33
CA ALA A 147 10.71 2.78 0.86
C ALA A 147 12.11 2.30 0.43
N ASP A 148 12.91 1.88 1.39
CA ASP A 148 14.27 1.39 1.19
C ASP A 148 14.41 -0.07 1.59
N LEU A 149 15.29 -0.77 0.92
CA LEU A 149 15.75 -2.11 1.27
C LEU A 149 17.27 -2.21 1.13
N ILE A 150 17.91 -2.71 2.19
CA ILE A 150 19.29 -3.19 2.12
C ILE A 150 19.26 -4.66 2.50
N SER A 151 19.79 -5.54 1.61
CA SER A 151 19.94 -6.97 1.85
C SER A 151 21.41 -7.39 1.71
N VAL A 152 21.87 -8.24 2.62
CA VAL A 152 23.15 -8.94 2.52
C VAL A 152 22.84 -10.42 2.54
N ASP A 153 23.25 -11.13 1.49
CA ASP A 153 23.03 -12.57 1.32
C ASP A 153 24.35 -13.30 1.25
N GLY A 154 24.44 -14.44 1.90
CA GLY A 154 25.56 -15.38 1.78
C GLY A 154 25.04 -16.77 1.46
N ILE A 155 25.47 -17.35 0.34
CA ILE A 155 25.10 -18.69 -0.12
C ILE A 155 26.36 -19.52 -0.29
N PHE A 156 26.37 -20.72 0.27
CA PHE A 156 27.45 -21.67 0.21
C PHE A 156 26.94 -23.00 -0.36
N ASN A 157 27.53 -23.47 -1.45
CA ASN A 157 27.21 -24.73 -2.06
C ASN A 157 28.38 -25.73 -1.85
N ARG A 158 28.07 -26.91 -1.38
CA ARG A 158 29.07 -27.95 -1.16
C ARG A 158 28.66 -29.26 -1.81
N LYS A 159 29.53 -29.74 -2.70
CA LYS A 159 29.38 -31.04 -3.37
C LYS A 159 30.08 -32.13 -2.60
N LEU A 160 29.35 -33.12 -2.14
CA LEU A 160 29.87 -34.36 -1.53
C LEU A 160 29.57 -35.52 -2.47
N LYS A 161 30.20 -36.70 -2.22
CA LYS A 161 30.17 -37.83 -3.17
C LYS A 161 28.73 -38.21 -3.65
N ASN A 162 27.74 -38.17 -2.73
CA ASN A 162 26.35 -38.55 -3.02
C ASN A 162 25.36 -37.54 -2.45
N LEU A 163 25.77 -36.31 -2.21
CA LEU A 163 24.96 -35.28 -1.55
C LEU A 163 25.39 -33.90 -2.02
N ASN A 164 24.43 -33.05 -2.38
CA ASN A 164 24.62 -31.63 -2.56
C ASN A 164 24.03 -30.90 -1.35
N LEU A 165 24.80 -29.97 -0.80
CA LEU A 165 24.42 -29.17 0.34
C LEU A 165 24.47 -27.69 -0.06
N ALA A 166 23.37 -26.96 0.13
CA ALA A 166 23.34 -25.50 0.09
C ALA A 166 22.93 -24.95 1.44
N TYR A 167 23.63 -23.95 1.94
CA TYR A 167 23.29 -23.29 3.20
C TYR A 167 23.70 -21.82 3.12
N GLY A 168 23.06 -20.99 3.92
CA GLY A 168 23.38 -19.58 3.88
C GLY A 168 22.60 -18.76 4.88
N PHE A 169 22.76 -17.46 4.73
CA PHE A 169 22.10 -16.46 5.54
C PHE A 169 21.60 -15.28 4.70
N GLN A 170 20.65 -14.57 5.24
CA GLN A 170 20.16 -13.29 4.69
C GLN A 170 19.95 -12.31 5.84
N LEU A 171 20.41 -11.08 5.66
CA LEU A 171 20.26 -9.98 6.60
C LEU A 171 19.57 -8.84 5.85
N ASN A 172 18.38 -8.44 6.30
CA ASN A 172 17.60 -7.37 5.67
C ASN A 172 17.40 -6.21 6.63
N LYS A 173 17.45 -5.01 6.07
CA LYS A 173 16.94 -3.78 6.69
C LYS A 173 16.02 -3.10 5.71
N GLU A 174 14.79 -2.87 6.14
CA GLU A 174 13.77 -2.13 5.41
C GLU A 174 13.46 -0.84 6.15
N SER A 175 13.18 0.24 5.42
CA SER A 175 12.62 1.48 5.97
C SER A 175 11.44 1.97 5.15
N LEU A 176 10.55 2.70 5.80
CA LEU A 176 9.41 3.38 5.20
C LEU A 176 9.28 4.75 5.83
N ASP A 177 9.41 5.77 5.02
CA ASP A 177 9.19 7.17 5.37
C ASP A 177 8.01 7.70 4.57
N ILE A 178 7.02 8.26 5.27
CA ILE A 178 5.83 8.90 4.69
C ILE A 178 5.78 10.32 5.23
N TYR A 179 5.71 11.27 4.32
CA TYR A 179 5.59 12.68 4.63
C TYR A 179 4.34 13.27 3.99
N TYR A 180 3.59 14.02 4.76
CA TYR A 180 2.55 14.95 4.33
C TYR A 180 2.89 16.33 4.83
N ASP A 181 2.68 17.36 4.01
CA ASP A 181 2.84 18.74 4.45
C ASP A 181 1.79 19.13 5.50
N GLU A 182 1.86 20.34 6.04
CA GLU A 182 1.02 20.74 7.16
C GLU A 182 -0.48 20.69 6.86
N VAL A 183 -0.89 21.11 5.68
CA VAL A 183 -2.31 21.12 5.27
C VAL A 183 -2.82 19.74 4.89
N SER A 184 -1.92 18.84 4.50
CA SER A 184 -2.22 17.46 4.08
C SER A 184 -2.24 16.44 5.23
N ARG A 185 -1.90 16.86 6.46
CA ARG A 185 -1.86 15.95 7.60
C ARG A 185 -3.24 15.70 8.19
N ALA A 186 -3.55 14.43 8.37
CA ALA A 186 -4.66 13.96 9.16
C ALA A 186 -4.18 13.56 10.58
N GLU A 187 -5.10 13.54 11.54
CA GLU A 187 -4.83 13.12 12.91
C GLU A 187 -5.72 11.94 13.30
N PHE A 188 -5.11 10.92 13.86
CA PHE A 188 -5.78 9.74 14.40
C PHE A 188 -5.45 9.60 15.89
N ASP A 189 -6.37 9.09 16.68
CA ASP A 189 -6.10 8.79 18.07
C ASP A 189 -5.32 7.46 18.23
N LYS A 190 -4.99 7.12 19.49
CA LYS A 190 -4.24 5.89 19.82
C LYS A 190 -4.95 4.59 19.44
N ASP A 191 -6.26 4.64 19.27
CA ASP A 191 -7.10 3.50 18.93
C ASP A 191 -7.36 3.44 17.38
N GLY A 192 -6.67 4.29 16.60
CA GLY A 192 -6.77 4.36 15.15
C GLY A 192 -8.01 5.07 14.64
N LYS A 193 -8.78 5.76 15.50
CA LYS A 193 -9.95 6.51 15.08
C LYS A 193 -9.55 7.87 14.54
N LEU A 194 -10.14 8.26 13.42
CA LEU A 194 -9.93 9.58 12.83
C LEU A 194 -10.43 10.69 13.77
N VAL A 195 -9.51 11.60 14.14
CA VAL A 195 -9.80 12.78 14.96
C VAL A 195 -10.00 14.01 14.07
N LYS A 196 -9.10 14.19 13.07
CA LYS A 196 -9.12 15.34 12.18
C LYS A 196 -8.65 14.93 10.79
N THR A 197 -9.38 15.36 9.77
CA THR A 197 -8.93 15.24 8.38
C THR A 197 -7.87 16.29 8.06
N ALA A 198 -7.15 16.14 6.95
CA ALA A 198 -6.37 17.21 6.37
C ALA A 198 -7.20 18.49 6.23
N ASP A 199 -6.56 19.66 6.25
CA ASP A 199 -7.20 20.96 6.01
C ASP A 199 -7.47 21.18 4.52
N LEU A 200 -8.17 20.20 3.92
CA LEU A 200 -8.49 20.14 2.50
C LEU A 200 -9.98 19.92 2.29
N PHE A 201 -10.52 20.58 1.28
CA PHE A 201 -11.95 20.54 0.98
C PHE A 201 -12.40 19.13 0.58
N PHE A 202 -11.67 18.47 -0.29
CA PHE A 202 -12.04 17.17 -0.86
C PHE A 202 -11.15 16.04 -0.32
N LEU A 203 -9.82 16.19 -0.40
CA LEU A 203 -8.87 15.15 -0.01
C LEU A 203 -8.78 15.01 1.52
N GLY A 204 -8.40 13.83 1.97
CA GLY A 204 -8.40 13.52 3.40
C GLY A 204 -7.02 13.53 4.03
N GLY A 205 -5.97 13.40 3.23
CA GLY A 205 -4.59 13.34 3.70
C GLY A 205 -4.22 12.07 4.45
N GLY A 206 -3.13 12.14 5.20
CA GLY A 206 -2.62 11.02 5.98
C GLY A 206 -1.65 11.47 7.09
N ILE A 207 -0.98 10.51 7.72
CA ILE A 207 -0.02 10.77 8.80
C ILE A 207 1.42 10.72 8.32
N ASN A 208 2.29 11.49 8.98
CA ASN A 208 3.73 11.31 8.83
C ASN A 208 4.19 10.05 9.56
N LEU A 209 5.07 9.30 8.93
CA LEU A 209 5.57 8.04 9.43
C LEU A 209 7.05 7.91 9.10
N SER A 210 7.84 7.41 10.05
CA SER A 210 9.21 6.94 9.83
C SER A 210 9.40 5.66 10.62
N LYS A 211 9.58 4.55 9.92
CA LYS A 211 9.73 3.22 10.52
C LYS A 211 10.83 2.44 9.82
N SER A 212 11.48 1.58 10.57
CA SER A 212 12.43 0.60 10.03
C SER A 212 12.26 -0.75 10.70
N ARG A 213 12.61 -1.80 9.96
CA ARG A 213 12.58 -3.19 10.40
C ARG A 213 13.83 -3.91 9.92
N THR A 214 14.36 -4.79 10.75
CA THR A 214 15.41 -5.73 10.37
C THR A 214 14.88 -7.16 10.44
N SER A 215 15.30 -7.99 9.50
CA SER A 215 15.10 -9.44 9.56
C SER A 215 16.39 -10.18 9.27
N ASN A 216 16.52 -11.36 9.89
CA ASN A 216 17.67 -12.26 9.72
C ASN A 216 17.14 -13.65 9.39
N ALA A 217 17.69 -14.28 8.38
CA ALA A 217 17.33 -15.64 8.04
C ALA A 217 18.55 -16.54 7.89
N LEU A 218 18.34 -17.82 8.22
CA LEU A 218 19.25 -18.92 7.94
C LEU A 218 18.52 -19.96 7.12
N PHE A 219 19.19 -20.56 6.15
CA PHE A 219 18.60 -21.62 5.33
C PHE A 219 19.57 -22.76 5.08
N LEU A 220 18.99 -23.93 4.86
CA LEU A 220 19.69 -25.15 4.55
C LEU A 220 18.90 -25.94 3.52
N GLU A 221 19.57 -26.46 2.50
CA GLU A 221 19.01 -27.39 1.54
C GLU A 221 19.96 -28.57 1.36
N ILE A 222 19.39 -29.78 1.34
CA ILE A 222 20.10 -31.04 1.14
C ILE A 222 19.43 -31.74 -0.04
N GLU A 223 20.20 -32.05 -1.06
CA GLU A 223 19.78 -32.84 -2.21
C GLU A 223 20.58 -34.13 -2.29
N LYS A 224 19.91 -35.25 -2.42
CA LYS A 224 20.52 -36.58 -2.47
C LYS A 224 19.76 -37.48 -3.45
N SER A 225 20.53 -38.13 -4.35
CA SER A 225 20.02 -39.28 -5.09
C SER A 225 20.10 -40.53 -4.19
N ILE A 226 18.94 -41.03 -3.77
CA ILE A 226 18.82 -42.21 -2.89
C ILE A 226 19.08 -43.48 -3.70
N GLN A 227 18.55 -43.51 -4.92
CA GLN A 227 18.74 -44.55 -5.94
C GLN A 227 18.86 -43.88 -7.31
N GLU A 228 19.27 -44.58 -8.36
CA GLU A 228 19.36 -44.01 -9.71
C GLU A 228 18.06 -43.40 -10.19
N ALA A 229 16.93 -43.90 -9.69
CA ALA A 229 15.61 -43.43 -10.07
C ALA A 229 14.98 -42.42 -9.10
N LEU A 230 15.56 -42.17 -7.91
CA LEU A 230 14.92 -41.40 -6.84
C LEU A 230 15.82 -40.28 -6.32
N ASP A 231 15.43 -39.04 -6.56
CA ASP A 231 16.05 -37.84 -5.98
C ASP A 231 15.18 -37.31 -4.85
N LEU A 232 15.79 -37.04 -3.71
CA LEU A 232 15.21 -36.40 -2.55
C LEU A 232 15.86 -35.03 -2.31
N ARG A 233 15.04 -34.00 -2.09
CA ARG A 233 15.48 -32.67 -1.65
C ARG A 233 14.72 -32.29 -0.38
N VAL A 234 15.45 -31.90 0.65
CA VAL A 234 14.89 -31.36 1.92
C VAL A 234 15.48 -29.99 2.13
N ALA A 235 14.66 -29.02 2.40
CA ALA A 235 15.08 -27.67 2.70
C ALA A 235 14.37 -27.15 3.96
N ALA A 236 15.00 -26.21 4.65
CA ALA A 236 14.42 -25.47 5.75
C ALA A 236 14.97 -24.05 5.77
N ARG A 237 14.09 -23.10 6.08
CA ARG A 237 14.42 -21.70 6.32
C ARG A 237 13.92 -21.32 7.70
N TYR A 238 14.74 -20.70 8.49
CA TYR A 238 14.35 -20.01 9.72
C TYR A 238 14.56 -18.51 9.52
N GLU A 239 13.53 -17.71 9.75
CA GLU A 239 13.63 -16.27 9.70
C GLU A 239 13.14 -15.67 11.02
N SER A 240 13.87 -14.66 11.50
CA SER A 240 13.56 -13.90 12.71
C SER A 240 13.43 -12.42 12.36
N MET A 241 12.34 -11.83 12.77
CA MET A 241 12.04 -10.40 12.77
C MET A 241 11.79 -9.98 14.22
N LYS A 242 11.87 -8.71 14.52
CA LYS A 242 11.86 -8.13 15.89
C LYS A 242 11.01 -8.89 16.94
N ASN A 243 9.78 -9.28 16.60
CA ASN A 243 8.84 -9.94 17.53
C ASN A 243 8.25 -11.23 16.97
N GLU A 244 8.63 -11.62 15.75
CA GLU A 244 8.06 -12.75 15.04
C GLU A 244 9.18 -13.62 14.48
N SER A 245 8.91 -14.90 14.34
CA SER A 245 9.81 -15.83 13.67
C SER A 245 9.02 -16.87 12.91
N SER A 246 9.60 -17.38 11.83
CA SER A 246 9.04 -18.47 11.06
C SER A 246 10.07 -19.58 10.86
N PHE A 247 9.55 -20.81 10.78
CA PHE A 247 10.34 -21.98 10.36
C PHE A 247 9.58 -22.68 9.23
N ASP A 248 10.20 -22.66 8.04
CA ASP A 248 9.57 -23.09 6.79
C ASP A 248 10.31 -24.29 6.20
N PRO A 249 9.90 -25.53 6.53
CA PRO A 249 10.42 -26.74 5.92
C PRO A 249 9.79 -27.01 4.55
N LYS A 250 10.58 -27.68 3.68
CA LYS A 250 10.14 -28.18 2.38
C LYS A 250 10.74 -29.54 2.08
N ILE A 251 9.93 -30.45 1.58
CA ILE A 251 10.38 -31.74 1.02
C ILE A 251 9.99 -31.81 -0.44
N SER A 252 10.87 -32.36 -1.27
CA SER A 252 10.60 -32.62 -2.69
C SER A 252 11.16 -33.99 -3.09
N LEU A 253 10.40 -34.72 -3.86
CA LEU A 253 10.74 -36.03 -4.40
C LEU A 253 10.59 -36.01 -5.92
N LYS A 254 11.55 -36.59 -6.61
CA LYS A 254 11.46 -36.86 -8.04
C LYS A 254 11.76 -38.32 -8.24
N TYR A 255 10.82 -39.06 -8.83
CA TYR A 255 10.95 -40.49 -9.06
C TYR A 255 10.76 -40.80 -10.53
N ASN A 256 11.82 -41.34 -11.16
CA ASN A 256 11.80 -41.86 -12.53
C ASN A 256 11.25 -43.27 -12.51
N VAL A 257 9.94 -43.41 -12.74
CA VAL A 257 9.21 -44.69 -12.71
C VAL A 257 9.64 -45.59 -13.86
N ALA A 258 9.92 -44.96 -15.00
CA ALA A 258 10.43 -45.60 -16.23
C ALA A 258 11.21 -44.53 -17.02
N ASP A 259 11.91 -44.97 -18.10
CA ASP A 259 12.71 -44.06 -18.95
C ASP A 259 11.90 -42.89 -19.50
N ALA A 260 10.60 -43.11 -19.74
CA ALA A 260 9.71 -42.12 -20.32
C ALA A 260 8.82 -41.45 -19.27
N LEU A 261 8.82 -41.87 -17.97
CA LEU A 261 7.84 -41.41 -16.97
C LEU A 261 8.49 -41.01 -15.68
N THR A 262 8.30 -39.75 -15.29
CA THR A 262 8.74 -39.19 -14.04
C THR A 262 7.56 -38.68 -13.21
N ILE A 263 7.50 -39.02 -11.94
CA ILE A 263 6.60 -38.43 -10.94
C ILE A 263 7.39 -37.48 -10.07
N ARG A 264 6.79 -36.33 -9.75
CA ARG A 264 7.35 -35.38 -8.79
C ARG A 264 6.32 -35.03 -7.72
N PHE A 265 6.82 -34.84 -6.52
CA PHE A 265 6.03 -34.42 -5.37
C PHE A 265 6.78 -33.33 -4.63
N SER A 266 6.08 -32.33 -4.13
CA SER A 266 6.64 -31.41 -3.14
C SER A 266 5.58 -30.96 -2.13
N LYS A 267 6.01 -30.79 -0.89
CA LYS A 267 5.22 -30.17 0.17
C LYS A 267 6.13 -29.26 1.00
N GLY A 268 5.64 -28.08 1.33
CA GLY A 268 6.40 -27.13 2.17
C GLY A 268 5.51 -26.01 2.67
N THR A 269 6.03 -25.28 3.66
CA THR A 269 5.39 -24.07 4.18
C THR A 269 6.10 -22.82 3.65
N ALA A 270 5.43 -21.69 3.75
CA ALA A 270 6.00 -20.37 3.53
C ALA A 270 5.23 -19.35 4.38
N PHE A 271 5.86 -18.21 4.66
CA PHE A 271 5.20 -17.12 5.35
C PHE A 271 5.40 -15.80 4.60
N SER A 272 4.54 -14.81 4.91
CA SER A 272 4.65 -13.46 4.41
C SER A 272 4.42 -12.47 5.56
N ALA A 273 5.44 -11.71 5.90
CA ALA A 273 5.32 -10.66 6.92
C ALA A 273 4.43 -9.53 6.41
N PRO A 274 3.59 -8.92 7.27
CA PRO A 274 2.88 -7.69 6.94
C PRO A 274 3.86 -6.59 6.53
N SER A 275 3.50 -5.78 5.54
CA SER A 275 4.31 -4.62 5.18
C SER A 275 4.28 -3.56 6.28
N MET A 276 5.30 -2.70 6.33
CA MET A 276 5.31 -1.58 7.30
C MET A 276 4.15 -0.62 7.06
N ALA A 277 3.69 -0.46 5.81
CA ALA A 277 2.50 0.33 5.51
C ALA A 277 1.24 -0.26 6.13
N GLN A 278 1.02 -1.58 5.99
CA GLN A 278 -0.12 -2.27 6.62
C GLN A 278 -0.10 -2.19 8.14
N MET A 279 1.08 -2.14 8.75
CA MET A 279 1.21 -2.08 10.21
C MET A 279 1.09 -0.66 10.77
N TYR A 280 1.54 0.37 10.05
CA TYR A 280 1.77 1.67 10.67
C TYR A 280 1.23 2.87 9.89
N SER A 281 0.87 2.76 8.61
CA SER A 281 0.35 3.92 7.88
C SER A 281 -1.12 4.15 8.18
N SER A 282 -1.53 5.43 8.19
CA SER A 282 -2.94 5.80 8.24
C SER A 282 -3.17 6.90 7.23
N GLU A 283 -4.19 6.72 6.42
CA GLU A 283 -4.56 7.67 5.35
C GLU A 283 -6.06 7.67 5.10
N ILE A 284 -6.55 8.72 4.47
CA ILE A 284 -7.95 8.87 4.13
C ILE A 284 -8.08 8.87 2.62
N ASN A 285 -8.70 7.83 2.12
CA ASN A 285 -9.08 7.68 0.71
C ASN A 285 -10.54 8.01 0.48
N LEU A 286 -10.93 8.15 -0.77
CA LEU A 286 -12.31 8.33 -1.18
C LEU A 286 -12.79 7.05 -1.83
N GLY A 287 -13.99 6.62 -1.47
CA GLY A 287 -14.57 5.41 -2.03
C GLY A 287 -16.08 5.44 -2.06
N SER A 288 -16.65 4.64 -2.95
CA SER A 288 -18.09 4.47 -3.06
C SER A 288 -18.55 3.31 -2.19
N VAL A 289 -19.62 3.53 -1.45
CA VAL A 289 -20.34 2.50 -0.68
C VAL A 289 -21.83 2.64 -0.92
N ARG A 290 -22.58 1.57 -0.73
CA ARG A 290 -24.05 1.59 -0.80
C ARG A 290 -24.61 1.80 0.60
N ASP A 291 -25.25 2.97 0.82
CA ASP A 291 -25.97 3.27 2.06
C ASP A 291 -27.49 3.17 1.77
N VAL A 292 -28.13 2.20 2.41
CA VAL A 292 -29.55 1.83 2.16
C VAL A 292 -29.77 1.47 0.69
N ASN A 293 -30.28 2.41 -0.11
CA ASN A 293 -30.59 2.19 -1.53
C ASN A 293 -29.67 2.97 -2.49
N ASP A 294 -28.88 3.90 -1.97
CA ASP A 294 -28.10 4.82 -2.77
C ASP A 294 -26.60 4.52 -2.71
N SER A 295 -25.91 4.71 -3.82
CA SER A 295 -24.44 4.71 -3.86
C SER A 295 -23.95 6.09 -3.46
N VAL A 296 -23.19 6.15 -2.36
CA VAL A 296 -22.63 7.40 -1.85
C VAL A 296 -21.11 7.34 -1.85
N PHE A 297 -20.50 8.47 -2.18
CA PHE A 297 -19.05 8.64 -2.10
C PHE A 297 -18.69 9.19 -0.73
N VAL A 298 -17.78 8.53 -0.03
CA VAL A 298 -17.43 8.87 1.35
C VAL A 298 -15.92 8.85 1.58
N ARG A 299 -15.47 9.51 2.63
CA ARG A 299 -14.12 9.38 3.13
C ARG A 299 -13.96 8.02 3.81
N GLN A 300 -12.98 7.25 3.38
CA GLN A 300 -12.59 5.97 3.99
C GLN A 300 -11.25 6.17 4.70
N ALA A 301 -11.31 6.28 6.02
CA ALA A 301 -10.12 6.37 6.86
C ALA A 301 -9.58 4.96 7.10
N SER A 302 -8.40 4.65 6.57
CA SER A 302 -7.73 3.37 6.77
C SER A 302 -6.59 3.54 7.77
N THR A 303 -6.50 2.67 8.77
CA THR A 303 -5.45 2.68 9.80
C THR A 303 -4.65 1.40 9.79
N GLY A 304 -3.32 1.52 9.93
CA GLY A 304 -2.46 0.36 10.08
C GLY A 304 -2.68 -0.34 11.42
N ASN A 305 -2.49 -1.67 11.41
CA ASN A 305 -2.60 -2.48 12.61
C ASN A 305 -1.22 -3.05 13.00
N PRO A 306 -0.57 -2.53 14.06
CA PRO A 306 0.75 -2.99 14.50
C PRO A 306 0.76 -4.41 15.08
N ASN A 307 -0.40 -5.00 15.32
CA ASN A 307 -0.57 -6.35 15.86
C ASN A 307 -0.83 -7.42 14.78
N LEU A 308 -0.70 -7.05 13.50
CA LEU A 308 -0.82 -8.02 12.40
C LEU A 308 0.22 -9.12 12.55
N LYS A 309 -0.24 -10.36 12.38
CA LYS A 309 0.62 -11.54 12.32
C LYS A 309 1.05 -11.82 10.87
N PRO A 310 2.19 -12.51 10.67
CA PRO A 310 2.53 -13.01 9.36
C PRO A 310 1.45 -13.95 8.81
N ALA A 311 1.12 -13.79 7.54
CA ALA A 311 0.34 -14.79 6.83
C ALA A 311 1.20 -16.02 6.56
N THR A 312 0.62 -17.20 6.70
CA THR A 312 1.30 -18.48 6.45
C THR A 312 0.63 -19.25 5.33
N SER A 313 1.37 -20.13 4.66
CA SER A 313 0.79 -21.03 3.68
C SER A 313 1.42 -22.41 3.72
N THR A 314 0.60 -23.42 3.42
CA THR A 314 1.05 -24.78 3.10
C THR A 314 0.84 -25.01 1.61
N ASN A 315 1.92 -25.39 0.92
CA ASN A 315 1.93 -25.61 -0.52
C ASN A 315 2.19 -27.09 -0.79
N SER A 316 1.33 -27.72 -1.56
CA SER A 316 1.46 -29.11 -2.00
C SER A 316 1.39 -29.18 -3.52
N ASN A 317 2.26 -29.98 -4.13
CA ASN A 317 2.25 -30.21 -5.57
C ASN A 317 2.54 -31.68 -5.86
N ILE A 318 1.81 -32.26 -6.82
CA ILE A 318 2.12 -33.54 -7.45
C ILE A 318 2.11 -33.36 -8.96
N GLY A 319 3.16 -33.83 -9.62
CA GLY A 319 3.31 -33.69 -11.07
C GLY A 319 3.71 -35.00 -11.73
N LEU A 320 3.30 -35.16 -12.98
CA LEU A 320 3.64 -36.27 -13.83
C LEU A 320 4.26 -35.72 -15.12
N ILE A 321 5.40 -36.23 -15.51
CA ILE A 321 6.09 -35.89 -16.75
C ILE A 321 6.25 -37.16 -17.56
N PHE A 322 5.64 -37.17 -18.75
CA PHE A 322 5.90 -38.18 -19.77
C PHE A 322 6.76 -37.55 -20.86
N GLN A 323 7.87 -38.23 -21.19
CA GLN A 323 8.75 -37.79 -22.28
C GLN A 323 9.21 -39.00 -23.12
N ARG A 324 8.88 -39.00 -24.40
CA ARG A 324 9.33 -40.03 -25.35
C ARG A 324 9.59 -39.37 -26.70
N ASN A 325 10.80 -39.53 -27.21
CA ASN A 325 11.28 -38.86 -28.41
C ASN A 325 11.04 -37.34 -28.31
N ASP A 326 10.34 -36.77 -29.29
CA ASP A 326 10.04 -35.32 -29.35
C ASP A 326 8.75 -34.94 -28.59
N LEU A 327 8.01 -35.93 -28.04
CA LEU A 327 6.81 -35.67 -27.26
C LEU A 327 7.10 -35.51 -25.76
N ARG A 328 6.71 -34.37 -25.20
CA ARG A 328 6.73 -34.12 -23.75
C ARG A 328 5.36 -33.64 -23.27
N ILE A 329 4.82 -34.34 -22.30
CA ILE A 329 3.57 -33.96 -21.59
C ILE A 329 3.89 -33.77 -20.12
N SER A 330 3.41 -32.68 -19.54
CA SER A 330 3.52 -32.40 -18.10
C SER A 330 2.13 -32.08 -17.56
N ILE A 331 1.74 -32.75 -16.48
CA ILE A 331 0.51 -32.49 -15.73
C ILE A 331 0.88 -32.24 -14.29
N ASP A 332 0.43 -31.11 -13.73
CA ASP A 332 0.65 -30.73 -12.36
C ASP A 332 -0.68 -30.42 -11.68
N VAL A 333 -0.83 -30.95 -10.46
CA VAL A 333 -1.92 -30.62 -9.54
C VAL A 333 -1.27 -30.00 -8.32
N TRP A 334 -1.76 -28.83 -7.93
CA TRP A 334 -1.24 -28.09 -6.80
C TRP A 334 -2.38 -27.60 -5.92
N GLU A 335 -2.08 -27.42 -4.63
CA GLU A 335 -2.95 -26.88 -3.61
C GLU A 335 -2.15 -25.91 -2.76
N ILE A 336 -2.75 -24.77 -2.46
CA ILE A 336 -2.18 -23.75 -1.56
C ILE A 336 -3.25 -23.40 -0.53
N GLU A 337 -2.97 -23.69 0.74
CA GLU A 337 -3.79 -23.29 1.87
C GLU A 337 -3.15 -22.07 2.52
N TYR A 338 -3.93 -20.99 2.67
CA TYR A 338 -3.50 -19.77 3.34
C TYR A 338 -4.19 -19.62 4.69
N GLU A 339 -3.40 -19.18 5.69
CA GLU A 339 -3.89 -18.80 7.01
C GLU A 339 -3.41 -17.38 7.33
N ASP A 340 -4.18 -16.65 8.15
CA ASP A 340 -3.89 -15.28 8.61
C ASP A 340 -3.59 -14.28 7.47
N ARG A 341 -4.31 -14.40 6.37
CA ARG A 341 -4.15 -13.49 5.22
C ARG A 341 -4.46 -12.06 5.60
N VAL A 342 -3.51 -11.16 5.39
CA VAL A 342 -3.69 -9.73 5.69
C VAL A 342 -4.49 -9.08 4.56
N GLU A 343 -5.64 -8.51 4.91
CA GLU A 343 -6.51 -7.77 3.99
C GLU A 343 -7.00 -6.48 4.66
N VAL A 344 -7.35 -5.49 3.85
CA VAL A 344 -8.04 -4.29 4.35
C VAL A 344 -9.51 -4.64 4.55
N GLU A 345 -10.08 -4.25 5.68
CA GLU A 345 -11.50 -4.42 5.94
C GLU A 345 -12.36 -3.71 4.89
N SER A 346 -13.39 -4.37 4.43
CA SER A 346 -14.31 -3.77 3.48
C SER A 346 -15.20 -2.71 4.15
N ALA A 347 -15.09 -1.45 3.73
CA ALA A 347 -15.95 -0.38 4.21
C ALA A 347 -17.45 -0.70 4.00
N GLN A 348 -17.80 -1.39 2.89
CA GLN A 348 -19.16 -1.86 2.65
C GLN A 348 -19.59 -2.92 3.65
N ALA A 349 -18.72 -3.87 4.00
CA ALA A 349 -19.05 -4.92 4.97
C ALA A 349 -19.27 -4.32 6.37
N ILE A 350 -18.41 -3.37 6.79
CA ILE A 350 -18.57 -2.64 8.05
C ILE A 350 -19.91 -1.91 8.08
N LEU A 351 -20.23 -1.13 7.03
CA LEU A 351 -21.48 -0.40 6.93
C LEU A 351 -22.71 -1.33 6.96
N SER A 352 -22.65 -2.44 6.25
CA SER A 352 -23.74 -3.40 6.18
C SER A 352 -23.98 -4.15 7.49
N SER A 353 -22.92 -4.43 8.25
CA SER A 353 -23.00 -5.13 9.53
C SER A 353 -23.53 -4.23 10.65
N ASN A 354 -23.14 -2.97 10.67
CA ASN A 354 -23.56 -2.01 11.69
C ASN A 354 -23.61 -0.57 11.13
N PRO A 355 -24.71 -0.15 10.51
CA PRO A 355 -24.84 1.14 9.84
C PRO A 355 -24.71 2.38 10.75
N PHE A 356 -24.73 2.18 12.06
CA PHE A 356 -24.59 3.23 13.08
C PHE A 356 -23.49 2.90 14.09
N GLY A 357 -22.59 1.98 13.72
CA GLY A 357 -21.46 1.57 14.56
C GLY A 357 -20.38 2.64 14.73
N PRO A 358 -19.41 2.41 15.62
CA PRO A 358 -18.36 3.38 15.95
C PRO A 358 -17.44 3.71 14.77
N SER A 359 -17.34 2.82 13.78
CA SER A 359 -16.57 3.02 12.55
C SER A 359 -17.32 3.82 11.48
N ILE A 360 -18.59 4.20 11.73
CA ILE A 360 -19.44 4.94 10.79
C ILE A 360 -19.58 6.38 11.26
N THR A 361 -19.31 7.31 10.35
CA THR A 361 -19.51 8.75 10.61
C THR A 361 -20.65 9.28 9.76
N ARG A 362 -21.65 9.88 10.41
CA ARG A 362 -22.78 10.54 9.77
C ARG A 362 -22.83 12.02 10.14
N ASN A 363 -23.34 12.85 9.25
CA ASN A 363 -23.58 14.26 9.53
C ASN A 363 -24.84 14.45 10.39
N LYS A 364 -25.14 15.71 10.76
CA LYS A 364 -26.33 16.07 11.57
C LYS A 364 -27.68 15.73 10.91
N PHE A 365 -27.70 15.47 9.61
CA PHE A 365 -28.88 15.09 8.85
C PHE A 365 -29.02 13.58 8.69
N GLY A 366 -28.05 12.79 9.19
CA GLY A 366 -28.02 11.34 9.08
C GLY A 366 -27.31 10.82 7.82
N ASP A 367 -26.82 11.68 6.93
CA ASP A 367 -26.11 11.27 5.73
C ASP A 367 -24.74 10.67 6.08
N LEU A 368 -24.40 9.59 5.40
CA LEU A 368 -23.10 8.95 5.55
C LEU A 368 -21.99 9.83 4.97
N ILE A 369 -20.97 10.14 5.78
CA ILE A 369 -19.84 10.99 5.39
C ILE A 369 -18.48 10.30 5.52
N GLY A 370 -18.39 9.20 6.28
CA GLY A 370 -17.15 8.48 6.46
C GLY A 370 -17.30 7.08 7.02
N VAL A 371 -16.30 6.24 6.71
CA VAL A 371 -16.12 4.89 7.26
C VAL A 371 -14.66 4.72 7.67
N THR A 372 -14.41 4.18 8.87
CA THR A 372 -13.06 3.81 9.32
C THR A 372 -12.86 2.31 9.15
N THR A 373 -11.72 1.91 8.55
CA THR A 373 -11.29 0.53 8.30
C THR A 373 -9.91 0.28 8.93
N THR A 374 -9.58 -0.96 9.20
CA THR A 374 -8.25 -1.38 9.67
C THR A 374 -7.63 -2.41 8.74
#